data_75e6bd65270289961df75e20b9aa7d8f
#
_entry.id   75e6bd65270289961df75e20b9aa7d8f
#
_cell.length_a   1.000
_cell.length_b   1.000
_cell.length_c   1.000
_cell.angle_alpha   90.00
_cell.angle_beta   90.00
_cell.angle_gamma   90.00
#
_symmetry.space_group_name_H-M   'P 1'
#
loop_
_entity.id
_entity.type
_entity.pdbx_description
1 polymer ?
#
loop_
_entity_poly.entity_id
_entity_poly.type
_entity_poly.pdbx_seq_one_letter_code
_entity_poly.pdbx_strand_id
1 'polypeptide(L)'
;MRRFEYGRIQSLSWDMDMLSLIAGIYRANGKEEVLLSQSPTVLESLVELAKVQSTEASNAIEGIVTTSTRLRQLVADKTTPRNRDEQEIMGYRDALNIIHDSYDSITLSRNHILQLHKILYQYQFNARGGQLKSVQNYISATYPDGRTEVLFTPLAPYETAEALDQICTEY
;
A
#
# COMPACT_ATOMS: atom_id res chain seq x y z
N MET A 1 12.73 -20.90 -12.03
CA MET A 1 12.66 -19.76 -11.12
C MET A 1 12.76 -18.47 -11.93
N ARG A 2 11.79 -17.57 -11.85
CA ARG A 2 11.92 -16.22 -12.42
C ARG A 2 12.97 -15.47 -11.58
N ARG A 3 14.03 -15.00 -12.23
CA ARG A 3 14.98 -14.08 -11.59
C ARG A 3 14.59 -12.66 -11.92
N PHE A 4 14.49 -11.82 -10.91
CA PHE A 4 14.34 -10.38 -11.08
C PHE A 4 15.74 -9.77 -11.25
N GLU A 5 15.93 -8.97 -12.31
CA GLU A 5 17.23 -8.35 -12.60
C GLU A 5 17.28 -6.95 -11.98
N TYR A 6 17.48 -6.88 -10.67
CA TYR A 6 17.58 -5.60 -9.95
C TYR A 6 18.82 -4.79 -10.35
N GLY A 7 19.89 -5.43 -10.83
CA GLY A 7 21.09 -4.76 -11.29
C GLY A 7 20.87 -3.73 -12.43
N ARG A 8 19.75 -3.82 -13.14
CA ARG A 8 19.38 -2.80 -14.14
C ARG A 8 19.09 -1.43 -13.50
N ILE A 9 18.60 -1.41 -12.27
CA ILE A 9 18.34 -0.14 -11.53
C ILE A 9 19.66 0.54 -11.21
N GLN A 10 20.69 -0.23 -10.81
CA GLN A 10 22.01 0.29 -10.49
C GLN A 10 22.76 0.84 -11.72
N SER A 11 22.38 0.41 -12.92
CA SER A 11 22.96 0.86 -14.19
C SER A 11 22.28 2.11 -14.78
N LEU A 12 21.21 2.63 -14.14
CA LEU A 12 20.57 3.87 -14.60
C LEU A 12 21.51 5.05 -14.47
N SER A 13 21.70 5.77 -15.56
CA SER A 13 22.44 7.04 -15.53
C SER A 13 21.54 8.16 -15.02
N TRP A 14 22.07 8.96 -14.12
CA TRP A 14 21.40 10.18 -13.65
C TRP A 14 21.55 11.28 -14.69
N ASP A 15 20.45 11.72 -15.26
CA ASP A 15 20.42 12.87 -16.16
C ASP A 15 20.09 14.17 -15.38
N MET A 16 20.20 15.31 -16.07
CA MET A 16 19.96 16.62 -15.46
C MET A 16 18.52 16.82 -15.03
N ASP A 17 17.57 16.16 -15.70
CA ASP A 17 16.14 16.25 -15.37
C ASP A 17 15.87 15.51 -14.07
N MET A 18 16.42 14.30 -13.89
CA MET A 18 16.33 13.55 -12.63
C MET A 18 16.96 14.31 -11.47
N LEU A 19 18.13 14.89 -11.67
CA LEU A 19 18.79 15.70 -10.63
C LEU A 19 17.96 16.94 -10.26
N SER A 20 17.34 17.58 -11.25
CA SER A 20 16.43 18.73 -11.03
C SER A 20 15.19 18.33 -10.22
N LEU A 21 14.59 17.17 -10.51
CA LEU A 21 13.46 16.64 -9.75
C LEU A 21 13.84 16.33 -8.31
N ILE A 22 14.99 15.68 -8.09
CA ILE A 22 15.50 15.39 -6.74
C ILE A 22 15.73 16.69 -5.96
N ALA A 23 16.38 17.69 -6.58
CA ALA A 23 16.56 18.99 -5.96
C ALA A 23 15.23 19.68 -5.62
N GLY A 24 14.22 19.49 -6.45
CA GLY A 24 12.83 19.94 -6.20
C GLY A 24 12.22 19.30 -4.96
N ILE A 25 12.37 17.98 -4.82
CA ILE A 25 11.88 17.21 -3.66
C ILE A 25 12.57 17.69 -2.37
N TYR A 26 13.88 17.77 -2.34
CA TYR A 26 14.63 18.25 -1.17
C TYR A 26 14.26 19.69 -0.77
N ARG A 27 14.01 20.55 -1.75
CA ARG A 27 13.54 21.92 -1.48
C ARG A 27 12.13 21.93 -0.88
N ALA A 28 11.24 21.03 -1.32
CA ALA A 28 9.92 20.89 -0.74
C ALA A 28 9.98 20.37 0.71
N ASN A 29 10.81 19.36 0.98
CA ASN A 29 11.04 18.84 2.34
C ASN A 29 11.56 19.94 3.29
N GLY A 30 12.52 20.75 2.85
CA GLY A 30 13.02 21.84 3.68
C GLY A 30 11.96 22.91 3.99
N LYS A 31 11.01 23.16 3.09
CA LYS A 31 9.88 24.04 3.36
C LYS A 31 8.89 23.41 4.35
N GLU A 32 8.65 22.12 4.23
CA GLU A 32 7.77 21.36 5.14
C GLU A 32 8.31 21.40 6.57
N GLU A 33 9.60 21.19 6.80
CA GLU A 33 10.23 21.31 8.12
C GLU A 33 9.99 22.67 8.77
N VAL A 34 10.08 23.75 7.99
CA VAL A 34 9.80 25.11 8.49
C VAL A 34 8.31 25.27 8.83
N LEU A 35 7.40 24.78 8.00
CA LEU A 35 5.96 24.84 8.25
C LEU A 35 5.55 24.00 9.46
N LEU A 36 6.15 22.83 9.65
CA LEU A 36 5.94 21.98 10.84
C LEU A 36 6.24 22.73 12.13
N SER A 37 7.29 23.52 12.15
CA SER A 37 7.65 24.33 13.32
C SER A 37 6.74 25.53 13.56
N GLN A 38 6.12 26.09 12.51
CA GLN A 38 5.33 27.33 12.57
C GLN A 38 3.82 27.10 12.70
N SER A 39 3.30 26.01 12.19
CA SER A 39 1.86 25.76 12.11
C SER A 39 1.51 24.28 12.27
N PRO A 40 1.81 23.63 13.41
CA PRO A 40 1.58 22.22 13.59
C PRO A 40 0.12 21.79 13.41
N THR A 41 -0.83 22.57 13.91
CA THR A 41 -2.29 22.30 13.81
C THR A 41 -2.81 22.29 12.37
N VAL A 42 -2.27 23.15 11.51
CA VAL A 42 -2.64 23.16 10.08
C VAL A 42 -2.15 21.91 9.40
N LEU A 43 -0.92 21.47 9.71
CA LEU A 43 -0.33 20.26 9.14
C LEU A 43 -1.04 19.01 9.61
N GLU A 44 -1.39 18.91 10.90
CA GLU A 44 -2.23 17.81 11.41
C GLU A 44 -3.55 17.71 10.64
N SER A 45 -4.21 18.84 10.38
CA SER A 45 -5.44 18.86 9.60
C SER A 45 -5.24 18.43 8.15
N LEU A 46 -4.10 18.78 7.54
CA LEU A 46 -3.75 18.34 6.18
C LEU A 46 -3.42 16.85 6.13
N VAL A 47 -2.75 16.31 7.14
CA VAL A 47 -2.48 14.86 7.26
C VAL A 47 -3.79 14.09 7.34
N GLU A 48 -4.74 14.52 8.18
CA GLU A 48 -6.04 13.87 8.28
C GLU A 48 -6.82 13.94 6.95
N LEU A 49 -6.78 15.06 6.26
CA LEU A 49 -7.39 15.18 4.94
C LEU A 49 -6.72 14.24 3.92
N ALA A 50 -5.39 14.19 3.93
CA ALA A 50 -4.62 13.31 3.05
C ALA A 50 -4.93 11.83 3.30
N LYS A 51 -5.06 11.41 4.56
CA LYS A 51 -5.48 10.05 4.94
C LYS A 51 -6.85 9.70 4.35
N VAL A 52 -7.83 10.62 4.45
CA VAL A 52 -9.17 10.41 3.86
C VAL A 52 -9.08 10.26 2.34
N GLN A 53 -8.39 11.18 1.66
CA GLN A 53 -8.25 11.17 0.21
C GLN A 53 -7.48 9.95 -0.30
N SER A 54 -6.38 9.59 0.37
CA SER A 54 -5.59 8.40 0.04
C SER A 54 -6.41 7.12 0.21
N THR A 55 -7.17 7.02 1.30
CA THR A 55 -8.05 5.87 1.55
C THR A 55 -9.13 5.77 0.47
N GLU A 56 -9.78 6.88 0.10
CA GLU A 56 -10.80 6.91 -0.94
C GLU A 56 -10.24 6.49 -2.30
N ALA A 57 -9.15 7.12 -2.74
CA ALA A 57 -8.58 6.89 -4.05
C ALA A 57 -8.00 5.48 -4.20
N SER A 58 -7.26 5.00 -3.21
CA SER A 58 -6.64 3.67 -3.26
C SER A 58 -7.68 2.55 -3.26
N ASN A 59 -8.73 2.65 -2.45
CA ASN A 59 -9.79 1.66 -2.44
C ASN A 59 -10.65 1.72 -3.72
N ALA A 60 -10.89 2.91 -4.27
CA ALA A 60 -11.65 3.08 -5.51
C ALA A 60 -10.96 2.43 -6.73
N ILE A 61 -9.62 2.42 -6.79
CA ILE A 61 -8.85 1.71 -7.83
C ILE A 61 -9.17 0.21 -7.82
N GLU A 62 -9.37 -0.37 -6.65
CA GLU A 62 -9.74 -1.79 -6.48
C GLU A 62 -11.26 -2.04 -6.61
N GLY A 63 -12.04 -1.02 -6.94
CA GLY A 63 -13.50 -1.10 -7.03
C GLY A 63 -14.22 -1.11 -5.67
N ILE A 64 -13.51 -0.83 -4.59
CA ILE A 64 -14.02 -0.77 -3.23
C ILE A 64 -14.53 0.63 -2.99
N VAL A 65 -15.84 0.80 -2.88
CA VAL A 65 -16.48 2.10 -2.79
C VAL A 65 -17.50 2.18 -1.66
N THR A 66 -17.60 3.36 -1.07
CA THR A 66 -18.68 3.73 -0.15
C THR A 66 -19.03 5.21 -0.35
N THR A 67 -20.06 5.71 0.33
CA THR A 67 -20.39 7.14 0.23
C THR A 67 -19.35 8.01 0.94
N SER A 68 -19.07 9.21 0.44
CA SER A 68 -18.07 10.11 1.04
C SER A 68 -18.35 10.43 2.51
N THR A 69 -19.64 10.53 2.91
CA THR A 69 -20.00 10.70 4.32
C THR A 69 -19.61 9.46 5.15
N ARG A 70 -19.90 8.29 4.64
CA ARG A 70 -19.60 7.03 5.30
C ARG A 70 -18.09 6.79 5.40
N LEU A 71 -17.36 7.09 4.33
CA LEU A 71 -15.90 7.03 4.31
C LEU A 71 -15.28 7.87 5.42
N ARG A 72 -15.68 9.15 5.53
CA ARG A 72 -15.18 10.05 6.58
C ARG A 72 -15.45 9.51 7.99
N GLN A 73 -16.62 8.90 8.21
CA GLN A 73 -16.94 8.29 9.50
C GLN A 73 -16.08 7.06 9.80
N LEU A 74 -15.78 6.23 8.80
CA LEU A 74 -14.91 5.06 8.92
C LEU A 74 -13.45 5.48 9.18
N VAL A 75 -12.94 6.46 8.44
CA VAL A 75 -11.58 6.97 8.62
C VAL A 75 -11.42 7.64 10.00
N ALA A 76 -12.43 8.38 10.47
CA ALA A 76 -12.44 9.02 11.79
C ALA A 76 -12.77 8.05 12.95
N ASP A 77 -12.89 6.75 12.69
CA ASP A 77 -13.25 5.71 13.70
C ASP A 77 -14.57 5.98 14.45
N LYS A 78 -15.51 6.62 13.77
CA LYS A 78 -16.83 7.00 14.36
C LYS A 78 -17.94 6.02 14.06
N THR A 79 -17.62 4.87 13.44
CA THR A 79 -18.62 3.89 13.03
C THR A 79 -17.98 2.52 12.78
N THR A 80 -18.81 1.48 12.78
CA THR A 80 -18.39 0.11 12.45
C THR A 80 -18.70 -0.23 10.99
N PRO A 81 -17.91 -1.12 10.34
CA PRO A 81 -18.13 -1.53 8.96
C PRO A 81 -19.41 -2.36 8.82
N ARG A 82 -20.15 -2.15 7.73
CA ARG A 82 -21.43 -2.82 7.44
C ARG A 82 -21.29 -3.97 6.44
N ASN A 83 -20.27 -3.90 5.60
CA ASN A 83 -20.02 -4.87 4.52
C ASN A 83 -18.54 -5.09 4.33
N ARG A 84 -18.18 -5.95 3.38
CA ARG A 84 -16.79 -6.27 3.07
C ARG A 84 -15.98 -5.06 2.62
N ASP A 85 -16.52 -4.24 1.75
CA ASP A 85 -15.85 -3.05 1.24
C ASP A 85 -15.47 -2.10 2.39
N GLU A 86 -16.38 -1.85 3.32
CA GLU A 86 -16.10 -1.02 4.50
C GLU A 86 -15.08 -1.68 5.45
N GLN A 87 -15.04 -3.02 5.54
CA GLN A 87 -13.99 -3.74 6.28
C GLN A 87 -12.61 -3.55 5.65
N GLU A 88 -12.51 -3.57 4.33
CA GLU A 88 -11.28 -3.32 3.61
C GLU A 88 -10.82 -1.86 3.78
N ILE A 89 -11.72 -0.90 3.71
CA ILE A 89 -11.46 0.51 3.99
C ILE A 89 -10.91 0.71 5.41
N MET A 90 -11.48 0.06 6.41
CA MET A 90 -10.97 0.15 7.80
C MET A 90 -9.60 -0.48 7.95
N GLY A 91 -9.36 -1.62 7.34
CA GLY A 91 -8.04 -2.26 7.35
C GLY A 91 -6.97 -1.39 6.69
N TYR A 92 -7.31 -0.76 5.56
CA TYR A 92 -6.41 0.18 4.87
C TYR A 92 -6.11 1.41 5.75
N ARG A 93 -7.14 2.02 6.36
CA ARG A 93 -6.98 3.12 7.32
C ARG A 93 -6.00 2.78 8.44
N ASP A 94 -6.19 1.62 9.06
CA ASP A 94 -5.37 1.23 10.21
C ASP A 94 -3.91 0.96 9.80
N ALA A 95 -3.69 0.32 8.64
CA ALA A 95 -2.35 0.14 8.10
C ALA A 95 -1.69 1.50 7.78
N LEU A 96 -2.44 2.43 7.19
CA LEU A 96 -1.96 3.76 6.86
C LEU A 96 -1.61 4.57 8.13
N ASN A 97 -2.44 4.50 9.18
CA ASN A 97 -2.15 5.14 10.46
C ASN A 97 -0.84 4.61 11.07
N ILE A 98 -0.64 3.30 11.11
CA ILE A 98 0.60 2.70 11.63
C ILE A 98 1.82 3.18 10.84
N ILE A 99 1.70 3.26 9.51
CA ILE A 99 2.80 3.77 8.68
C ILE A 99 3.10 5.23 9.03
N HIS A 100 2.08 6.09 9.12
CA HIS A 100 2.27 7.50 9.47
C HIS A 100 2.84 7.71 10.87
N ASP A 101 2.39 6.92 11.84
CA ASP A 101 2.80 7.07 13.23
C ASP A 101 4.17 6.45 13.55
N SER A 102 4.66 5.54 12.70
CA SER A 102 5.82 4.69 13.03
C SER A 102 6.78 4.46 11.86
N TYR A 103 6.71 5.26 10.78
CA TYR A 103 7.52 5.04 9.57
C TYR A 103 9.03 4.98 9.87
N ASP A 104 9.53 5.74 10.84
CA ASP A 104 10.94 5.74 11.25
C ASP A 104 11.40 4.38 11.83
N SER A 105 10.44 3.59 12.36
CA SER A 105 10.70 2.29 12.98
C SER A 105 10.35 1.12 12.05
N ILE A 106 9.68 1.37 10.93
CA ILE A 106 9.27 0.34 9.97
C ILE A 106 10.34 0.21 8.90
N THR A 107 11.19 -0.81 9.02
CA THR A 107 12.14 -1.15 7.97
C THR A 107 11.46 -1.96 6.86
N LEU A 108 11.93 -1.82 5.62
CA LEU A 108 11.46 -2.66 4.52
C LEU A 108 11.93 -4.10 4.76
N SER A 109 11.01 -4.96 5.19
CA SER A 109 11.28 -6.36 5.48
C SER A 109 10.03 -7.22 5.23
N ARG A 110 10.23 -8.49 4.93
CA ARG A 110 9.13 -9.45 4.79
C ARG A 110 8.20 -9.43 6.00
N ASN A 111 8.74 -9.36 7.20
CA ASN A 111 7.95 -9.38 8.42
C ASN A 111 7.04 -8.16 8.54
N HIS A 112 7.55 -6.96 8.28
CA HIS A 112 6.73 -5.74 8.31
C HIS A 112 5.68 -5.74 7.20
N ILE A 113 6.01 -6.21 5.99
CA ILE A 113 5.04 -6.38 4.91
C ILE A 113 3.91 -7.33 5.33
N LEU A 114 4.23 -8.47 5.95
CA LEU A 114 3.22 -9.41 6.44
C LEU A 114 2.41 -8.85 7.61
N GLN A 115 3.00 -8.05 8.49
CA GLN A 115 2.28 -7.36 9.56
C GLN A 115 1.28 -6.35 9.00
N LEU A 116 1.68 -5.51 8.04
CA LEU A 116 0.78 -4.58 7.37
C LEU A 116 -0.33 -5.32 6.62
N HIS A 117 0.00 -6.42 5.93
CA HIS A 117 -0.98 -7.29 5.30
C HIS A 117 -1.97 -7.91 6.30
N LYS A 118 -1.51 -8.27 7.51
CA LYS A 118 -2.40 -8.74 8.58
C LYS A 118 -3.38 -7.66 9.01
N ILE A 119 -2.93 -6.42 9.14
CA ILE A 119 -3.75 -5.28 9.54
C ILE A 119 -4.79 -4.97 8.47
N LEU A 120 -4.41 -4.98 7.19
CA LEU A 120 -5.33 -4.77 6.07
C LEU A 120 -6.55 -5.72 6.11
N TYR A 121 -6.36 -6.94 6.59
CA TYR A 121 -7.38 -7.97 6.61
C TYR A 121 -7.99 -8.24 7.98
N GLN A 122 -7.65 -7.46 9.02
CA GLN A 122 -8.06 -7.76 10.41
C GLN A 122 -9.57 -7.70 10.66
N TYR A 123 -10.31 -6.97 9.84
CA TYR A 123 -11.78 -6.86 9.94
C TYR A 123 -12.52 -7.91 9.13
N GLN A 124 -11.83 -8.68 8.30
CA GLN A 124 -12.44 -9.70 7.46
C GLN A 124 -12.44 -11.06 8.17
N PHE A 125 -13.63 -11.65 8.28
CA PHE A 125 -13.78 -12.99 8.83
C PHE A 125 -13.14 -14.03 7.90
N ASN A 126 -12.31 -14.92 8.44
CA ASN A 126 -11.56 -15.95 7.69
C ASN A 126 -10.49 -15.44 6.71
N ALA A 127 -10.11 -14.17 6.75
CA ALA A 127 -9.01 -13.70 5.93
C ALA A 127 -7.65 -14.25 6.42
N ARG A 128 -6.80 -14.61 5.47
CA ARG A 128 -5.42 -15.06 5.75
C ARG A 128 -4.44 -13.90 5.74
N GLY A 129 -4.80 -12.82 6.45
CA GLY A 129 -3.92 -11.66 6.60
C GLY A 129 -2.61 -12.03 7.29
N GLY A 130 -1.49 -11.50 6.82
CA GLY A 130 -0.17 -11.73 7.40
C GLY A 130 0.46 -13.08 7.06
N GLN A 131 -0.08 -13.82 6.10
CA GLN A 131 0.45 -15.10 5.67
C GLN A 131 0.81 -15.07 4.18
N LEU A 132 1.89 -15.75 3.84
CA LEU A 132 2.19 -16.04 2.45
C LEU A 132 1.18 -17.04 1.89
N LYS A 133 0.95 -16.98 0.60
CA LYS A 133 0.06 -17.92 -0.07
C LYS A 133 0.56 -19.36 0.06
N SER A 134 -0.35 -20.29 0.29
CA SER A 134 -0.08 -21.74 0.34
C SER A 134 -0.57 -22.50 -0.88
N VAL A 135 -1.36 -21.83 -1.74
CA VAL A 135 -1.93 -22.37 -2.97
C VAL A 135 -1.53 -21.51 -4.15
N GLN A 136 -1.38 -22.12 -5.33
CA GLN A 136 -1.13 -21.39 -6.56
C GLN A 136 -2.37 -20.58 -6.94
N ASN A 137 -2.19 -19.28 -7.21
CA ASN A 137 -3.20 -18.41 -7.77
C ASN A 137 -2.88 -18.07 -9.23
N TYR A 138 -3.90 -17.64 -9.96
CA TYR A 138 -3.81 -17.28 -11.36
C TYR A 138 -4.59 -16.00 -11.60
N ILE A 139 -4.14 -15.19 -12.54
CA ILE A 139 -4.94 -14.12 -13.12
C ILE A 139 -5.51 -14.66 -14.41
N SER A 140 -6.83 -14.73 -14.50
CA SER A 140 -7.53 -15.29 -15.66
C SER A 140 -8.64 -14.37 -16.14
N ALA A 141 -8.91 -14.41 -17.44
CA ALA A 141 -10.09 -13.79 -18.05
C ALA A 141 -11.12 -14.87 -18.37
N THR A 142 -12.39 -14.57 -18.08
CA THR A 142 -13.51 -15.38 -18.52
C THR A 142 -14.27 -14.58 -19.59
N TYR A 143 -14.40 -15.17 -20.78
CA TYR A 143 -15.04 -14.54 -21.93
C TYR A 143 -16.56 -14.83 -21.93
N PRO A 144 -17.36 -14.04 -22.68
CA PRO A 144 -18.81 -14.24 -22.77
C PRO A 144 -19.25 -15.62 -23.26
N ASP A 145 -18.39 -16.32 -24.02
CA ASP A 145 -18.59 -17.69 -24.50
C ASP A 145 -18.32 -18.77 -23.42
N GLY A 146 -17.98 -18.37 -22.20
CA GLY A 146 -17.63 -19.24 -21.09
C GLY A 146 -16.19 -19.78 -21.07
N ARG A 147 -15.38 -19.44 -22.08
CA ARG A 147 -13.97 -19.83 -22.13
C ARG A 147 -13.19 -19.05 -21.08
N THR A 148 -12.35 -19.76 -20.33
CA THR A 148 -11.42 -19.16 -19.35
C THR A 148 -10.00 -19.32 -19.84
N GLU A 149 -9.25 -18.24 -19.85
CA GLU A 149 -7.83 -18.20 -20.25
C GLU A 149 -6.99 -17.65 -19.07
N VAL A 150 -5.90 -18.35 -18.76
CA VAL A 150 -4.94 -17.87 -17.75
C VAL A 150 -4.04 -16.82 -18.39
N LEU A 151 -4.19 -15.57 -17.98
CA LEU A 151 -3.41 -14.42 -18.48
C LEU A 151 -2.04 -14.33 -17.84
N PHE A 152 -1.95 -14.69 -16.54
CA PHE A 152 -0.71 -14.60 -15.80
C PHE A 152 -0.68 -15.63 -14.67
N THR A 153 0.47 -16.26 -14.50
CA THR A 153 0.77 -17.16 -13.40
C THR A 153 1.81 -16.51 -12.50
N PRO A 154 1.45 -16.07 -11.28
CA PRO A 154 2.39 -15.55 -10.30
C PRO A 154 3.41 -16.60 -9.85
N LEU A 155 4.41 -16.18 -9.06
CA LEU A 155 5.37 -17.07 -8.43
C LEU A 155 4.66 -18.21 -7.69
N ALA A 156 5.29 -19.38 -7.66
CA ALA A 156 4.78 -20.49 -6.89
C ALA A 156 4.82 -20.19 -5.37
N PRO A 157 3.95 -20.81 -4.55
CA PRO A 157 3.94 -20.56 -3.11
C PRO A 157 5.31 -20.72 -2.44
N TYR A 158 6.07 -21.74 -2.79
CA TYR A 158 7.39 -22.02 -2.22
C TYR A 158 8.47 -20.99 -2.63
N GLU A 159 8.26 -20.25 -3.73
CA GLU A 159 9.18 -19.19 -4.19
C GLU A 159 8.89 -17.83 -3.55
N THR A 160 7.68 -17.64 -3.00
CA THR A 160 7.18 -16.32 -2.60
C THR A 160 7.99 -15.72 -1.45
N ALA A 161 8.42 -16.54 -0.48
CA ALA A 161 9.19 -16.07 0.67
C ALA A 161 10.55 -15.52 0.23
N GLU A 162 11.29 -16.29 -0.58
CA GLU A 162 12.60 -15.90 -1.07
C GLU A 162 12.55 -14.67 -1.97
N ALA A 163 11.53 -14.60 -2.86
CA ALA A 163 11.35 -13.44 -3.73
C ALA A 163 11.03 -12.16 -2.94
N LEU A 164 10.26 -12.27 -1.86
CA LEU A 164 9.95 -11.14 -1.01
C LEU A 164 11.17 -10.65 -0.22
N ASP A 165 12.00 -11.60 0.29
CA ASP A 165 13.26 -11.26 0.95
C ASP A 165 14.23 -10.59 -0.04
N GLN A 166 14.31 -11.09 -1.27
CA GLN A 166 15.14 -10.50 -2.31
C GLN A 166 14.72 -9.06 -2.62
N ILE A 167 13.41 -8.79 -2.80
CA ILE A 167 12.91 -7.42 -3.02
C ILE A 167 13.34 -6.50 -1.86
N CYS A 168 13.19 -6.95 -0.63
CA CYS A 168 13.56 -6.15 0.55
C CYS A 168 15.07 -5.87 0.65
N THR A 169 15.89 -6.76 0.12
CA THR A 169 17.36 -6.64 0.16
C THR A 169 17.90 -5.76 -0.97
N GLU A 170 17.27 -5.82 -2.14
CA GLU A 170 17.75 -5.15 -3.35
C GLU A 170 17.18 -3.72 -3.52
N TYR A 171 16.12 -3.38 -2.78
CA TYR A 171 15.54 -2.04 -2.75
C TYR A 171 16.37 -1.09 -1.86
#